data_5476ac9360a309d2ec6bd8c81bb2616b
#
_entry.id   5476ac9360a309d2ec6bd8c81bb2616b
#
_cell.length_a   1.000
_cell.length_b   1.000
_cell.length_c   1.000
_cell.angle_alpha   90.00
_cell.angle_beta   90.00
_cell.angle_gamma   90.00
#
_symmetry.space_group_name_H-M   'P 1'
#
loop_
_entity.id
_entity.type
_entity.pdbx_description
1 polymer ?
#
loop_
_entity_poly.entity_id
_entity_poly.type
_entity_poly.pdbx_seq_one_letter_code
_entity_poly.pdbx_strand_id
1 'polypeptide(L)'
;MRGVSSWVSSAPILVLGGLAAGAAAVEEQKRADCPTFWTTTIFMPTTVYVTAPEALMSSNIVSRPSSVIGSPTGSSSRSVVSSTSSSASQRITLTTSLTAVGPSTADSASGSVTASLTVTLSTFTSAVEEPTSTQVPIKDPITSSVTSGIFPSSVTSGAPGIPTIRRPSPPPIFSGYKNAIYFTNWGTSGNSSYQPQELPVSELTHILYAFADIDANGTVKSSDAFADVGKRYARDDPHNRTRGHNAYGVVKQLYLHKKRNRNLKTLLSIGGFDYSPKFVPVAADEARRRVFATSAVKLMADYGFDGIDLDWEYPADAEQGQHFVLLLKACREALDRFSFQHRIPYRFLITVASPAGPVNSHKLDLAGMDTYVDIWNLMAYDYTGSWDNTTGHQSNLYRSPRHPSATKLSTDNAVRYYEGLGIPPNKILLGVPTYGRSFESTSGLGQAYAGVGAEGGGVLLYKTLPRPGARELWDEDAKAPWSYDNTTRELVSYDTPRSTLFKARYVRRKRLGGAFFWEARGDRAGAASLVNTMSKSLGWLDQSPNHLWYPMSQYDNIRRGMPGP
;
A
#
# COMPACT_ATOMS: atom_id res chain seq x y z
N MET A 1 -7.35 59.66 -0.93
CA MET A 1 -6.26 59.96 0.06
C MET A 1 -5.92 58.67 0.79
N ARG A 2 -4.64 58.23 0.65
CA ARG A 2 -3.87 57.30 1.51
C ARG A 2 -4.63 56.02 1.95
N GLY A 3 -4.36 54.79 1.56
CA GLY A 3 -3.05 54.13 1.34
C GLY A 3 -2.61 53.43 2.61
N VAL A 4 -2.94 52.10 2.80
CA VAL A 4 -2.14 51.21 3.63
C VAL A 4 -2.14 49.83 2.98
N SER A 5 -0.99 49.41 2.54
CA SER A 5 -0.65 48.08 2.04
C SER A 5 -0.47 47.13 3.23
N SER A 6 -1.07 45.94 3.18
CA SER A 6 -0.73 44.84 4.05
C SER A 6 -0.18 43.66 3.21
N TRP A 7 1.02 43.28 3.52
CA TRP A 7 1.75 42.15 2.98
C TRP A 7 1.11 40.84 3.46
N VAL A 8 0.71 39.99 2.54
CA VAL A 8 0.42 38.58 2.84
C VAL A 8 1.60 37.76 2.33
N SER A 9 2.34 37.23 3.27
CA SER A 9 3.43 36.26 3.05
C SER A 9 2.81 34.91 2.71
N SER A 10 2.90 34.51 1.44
CA SER A 10 2.56 33.15 1.00
C SER A 10 3.83 32.32 1.09
N ALA A 11 3.87 31.36 1.99
CA ALA A 11 4.90 30.31 2.00
C ALA A 11 4.51 29.25 0.96
N PRO A 12 5.40 28.85 0.04
CA PRO A 12 5.15 27.76 -0.87
C PRO A 12 5.36 26.42 -0.14
N ILE A 13 4.37 25.54 -0.18
CA ILE A 13 4.54 24.13 0.18
C ILE A 13 5.29 23.47 -0.98
N LEU A 14 6.55 23.16 -0.76
CA LEU A 14 7.38 22.40 -1.70
C LEU A 14 7.06 20.91 -1.55
N VAL A 15 6.33 20.34 -2.48
CA VAL A 15 6.24 18.88 -2.65
C VAL A 15 7.40 18.47 -3.56
N LEU A 16 8.48 17.98 -2.95
CA LEU A 16 9.63 17.40 -3.67
C LEU A 16 9.33 15.95 -4.02
N GLY A 17 8.93 15.73 -5.25
CA GLY A 17 9.04 14.43 -5.88
C GLY A 17 10.41 14.28 -6.54
N GLY A 18 11.21 13.33 -6.07
CA GLY A 18 12.31 12.75 -6.84
C GLY A 18 13.70 13.35 -6.61
N LEU A 19 14.64 12.47 -6.26
CA LEU A 19 16.09 12.65 -6.22
C LEU A 19 16.60 13.68 -5.19
N ALA A 20 16.56 13.30 -3.92
CA ALA A 20 17.32 13.97 -2.86
C ALA A 20 18.80 13.62 -3.01
N ALA A 21 19.57 14.55 -3.61
CA ALA A 21 20.98 14.67 -3.27
C ALA A 21 21.04 15.36 -1.90
N GLY A 22 21.32 14.60 -0.84
CA GLY A 22 21.47 15.16 0.50
C GLY A 22 22.67 16.11 0.54
N ALA A 23 22.40 17.41 0.62
CA ALA A 23 23.38 18.39 1.06
C ALA A 23 23.24 18.52 2.58
N ALA A 24 24.19 17.95 3.33
CA ALA A 24 24.36 18.23 4.74
C ALA A 24 24.84 19.67 4.91
N ALA A 25 24.04 20.50 5.58
CA ALA A 25 24.51 21.80 6.08
C ALA A 25 25.48 21.58 7.24
N VAL A 26 26.70 22.00 7.07
CA VAL A 26 27.73 22.09 8.15
C VAL A 26 27.71 23.50 8.69
N GLU A 27 27.39 23.63 9.96
CA GLU A 27 27.49 24.87 10.72
C GLU A 27 28.96 25.16 11.00
N GLU A 28 29.42 26.31 10.54
CA GLU A 28 30.81 26.75 10.60
C GLU A 28 31.14 27.36 11.98
N GLN A 29 31.88 26.62 12.80
CA GLN A 29 32.50 27.20 14.01
C GLN A 29 33.98 27.40 13.78
N LYS A 30 34.38 28.67 13.62
CA LYS A 30 35.78 29.10 13.47
C LYS A 30 36.63 28.70 14.66
N ARG A 31 37.68 27.90 14.44
CA ARG A 31 38.97 27.98 15.15
C ARG A 31 40.12 27.65 14.20
N ALA A 32 41.21 28.38 14.37
CA ALA A 32 42.34 28.49 13.51
C ALA A 32 43.25 27.23 13.47
N ASP A 33 43.98 27.14 12.31
CA ASP A 33 45.26 26.47 12.07
C ASP A 33 45.34 24.94 12.12
N CYS A 34 45.17 24.31 10.95
CA CYS A 34 46.12 23.37 10.31
C CYS A 34 45.50 22.73 9.04
N PRO A 35 46.22 22.52 7.95
CA PRO A 35 45.65 21.96 6.72
C PRO A 35 45.58 20.42 6.80
N THR A 36 44.40 19.93 7.02
CA THR A 36 44.10 18.48 6.92
C THR A 36 43.24 18.20 5.68
N PHE A 37 43.76 17.34 4.81
CA PHE A 37 43.06 16.85 3.63
C PHE A 37 41.90 15.98 4.06
N TRP A 38 40.69 16.24 3.53
CA TRP A 38 39.54 15.41 3.70
C TRP A 38 39.29 14.63 2.43
N THR A 39 39.24 13.31 2.50
CA THR A 39 38.75 12.44 1.43
C THR A 39 37.41 11.88 1.84
N THR A 40 36.35 12.30 1.16
CA THR A 40 34.99 11.74 1.38
C THR A 40 34.72 10.74 0.29
N THR A 41 34.57 9.47 0.64
CA THR A 41 34.15 8.40 -0.27
C THR A 41 32.65 8.21 -0.10
N ILE A 42 31.88 8.52 -1.16
CA ILE A 42 30.44 8.29 -1.19
C ILE A 42 30.18 7.00 -1.98
N PHE A 43 29.60 5.98 -1.32
CA PHE A 43 29.15 4.77 -1.98
C PHE A 43 27.68 4.92 -2.36
N MET A 44 27.41 4.92 -3.68
CA MET A 44 26.03 4.82 -4.18
C MET A 44 25.85 3.45 -4.85
N PRO A 45 25.01 2.55 -4.34
CA PRO A 45 24.68 1.31 -5.04
C PRO A 45 23.71 1.63 -6.17
N THR A 46 24.19 1.55 -7.42
CA THR A 46 23.33 1.66 -8.61
C THR A 46 23.25 0.29 -9.28
N THR A 47 22.08 -0.29 -9.36
CA THR A 47 21.85 -1.54 -10.10
C THR A 47 21.43 -1.19 -11.52
N VAL A 48 22.27 -1.52 -12.50
CA VAL A 48 21.97 -1.33 -13.92
C VAL A 48 21.62 -2.70 -14.52
N TYR A 49 20.44 -2.82 -15.09
CA TYR A 49 20.04 -4.00 -15.86
C TYR A 49 20.55 -3.83 -17.29
N VAL A 50 21.47 -4.71 -17.71
CA VAL A 50 21.95 -4.75 -19.10
C VAL A 50 21.33 -5.99 -19.76
N THR A 51 20.44 -5.77 -20.73
CA THR A 51 20.01 -6.81 -21.67
C THR A 51 21.10 -6.98 -22.72
N ALA A 52 21.71 -8.17 -22.80
CA ALA A 52 22.65 -8.48 -23.84
C ALA A 52 21.94 -8.53 -25.21
N PRO A 53 22.49 -7.92 -26.28
CA PRO A 53 21.95 -8.10 -27.62
C PRO A 53 22.19 -9.52 -28.09
N GLU A 54 21.21 -10.12 -28.76
CA GLU A 54 21.33 -11.41 -29.42
C GLU A 54 22.49 -11.37 -30.41
N ALA A 55 23.46 -12.25 -30.21
CA ALA A 55 24.58 -12.41 -31.13
C ALA A 55 24.09 -13.03 -32.44
N LEU A 56 24.21 -12.30 -33.53
CA LEU A 56 24.07 -12.77 -34.90
C LEU A 56 25.00 -13.95 -35.15
N MET A 57 24.45 -15.14 -35.26
CA MET A 57 25.14 -16.26 -35.93
C MET A 57 24.77 -16.25 -37.41
N SER A 58 25.67 -15.71 -38.20
CA SER A 58 25.65 -15.83 -39.66
C SER A 58 26.37 -17.12 -40.06
N SER A 59 25.65 -18.08 -40.61
CA SER A 59 26.27 -19.13 -41.40
C SER A 59 25.54 -19.25 -42.75
N ASN A 60 26.18 -18.75 -43.79
CA ASN A 60 25.82 -18.98 -45.18
C ASN A 60 25.98 -20.45 -45.53
N ILE A 61 24.94 -21.10 -46.07
CA ILE A 61 25.08 -22.19 -47.03
C ILE A 61 24.03 -21.98 -48.13
N VAL A 62 24.53 -21.77 -49.31
CA VAL A 62 23.83 -21.75 -50.61
C VAL A 62 23.58 -23.19 -51.05
N SER A 63 22.35 -23.52 -51.49
CA SER A 63 22.10 -24.37 -52.69
C SER A 63 20.59 -24.56 -52.90
N ARG A 64 20.15 -24.25 -54.08
CA ARG A 64 18.87 -24.63 -54.74
C ARG A 64 19.20 -25.79 -55.74
N PRO A 65 18.22 -26.40 -56.50
CA PRO A 65 16.81 -26.70 -56.29
C PRO A 65 16.44 -28.16 -56.70
N SER A 66 15.18 -28.57 -56.54
CA SER A 66 14.33 -29.29 -57.52
C SER A 66 13.40 -30.32 -56.93
N SER A 67 12.13 -30.05 -57.13
CA SER A 67 10.97 -30.87 -57.50
C SER A 67 10.94 -32.39 -57.24
N VAL A 68 9.78 -32.89 -56.71
CA VAL A 68 8.81 -33.85 -57.33
C VAL A 68 8.04 -34.64 -56.25
N ILE A 69 6.75 -34.51 -56.31
CA ILE A 69 5.56 -35.34 -56.07
C ILE A 69 5.72 -36.74 -55.39
N GLY A 70 4.83 -37.05 -54.42
CA GLY A 70 4.46 -38.41 -54.08
C GLY A 70 3.98 -38.63 -52.62
N SER A 71 2.69 -38.70 -52.36
CA SER A 71 2.07 -39.43 -51.21
C SER A 71 1.94 -40.91 -51.60
N PRO A 72 1.67 -41.91 -50.71
CA PRO A 72 1.03 -41.85 -49.41
C PRO A 72 1.52 -42.87 -48.34
N THR A 73 0.88 -42.76 -47.15
CA THR A 73 0.62 -43.80 -46.11
C THR A 73 1.75 -44.41 -45.29
N GLY A 74 1.60 -44.34 -43.97
CA GLY A 74 2.36 -45.19 -43.05
C GLY A 74 2.41 -44.61 -41.62
N SER A 75 1.58 -45.18 -40.75
CA SER A 75 1.58 -44.95 -39.29
C SER A 75 2.89 -45.38 -38.64
N SER A 76 3.49 -44.54 -37.82
CA SER A 76 4.29 -45.02 -36.70
C SER A 76 4.48 -43.93 -35.63
N SER A 77 4.22 -44.31 -34.41
CA SER A 77 4.41 -43.59 -33.17
C SER A 77 5.81 -43.03 -33.01
N ARG A 78 5.92 -41.74 -32.70
CA ARG A 78 7.16 -41.10 -32.25
C ARG A 78 6.95 -40.36 -30.97
N SER A 79 7.61 -40.84 -29.92
CA SER A 79 7.81 -40.19 -28.65
C SER A 79 8.52 -38.84 -28.84
N VAL A 80 7.89 -37.78 -28.31
CA VAL A 80 8.48 -36.44 -28.27
C VAL A 80 9.29 -36.35 -26.97
N VAL A 81 10.59 -36.23 -27.10
CA VAL A 81 11.49 -35.83 -26.01
C VAL A 81 11.52 -34.30 -26.02
N SER A 82 10.92 -33.67 -25.02
CA SER A 82 11.05 -32.23 -24.80
C SER A 82 12.35 -31.94 -24.05
N SER A 83 13.28 -31.29 -24.73
CA SER A 83 14.46 -30.71 -24.10
C SER A 83 14.06 -29.36 -23.47
N THR A 84 14.06 -29.28 -22.16
CA THR A 84 13.99 -28.02 -21.41
C THR A 84 15.38 -27.41 -21.33
N SER A 85 15.58 -26.28 -21.98
CA SER A 85 16.78 -25.45 -21.80
C SER A 85 16.57 -24.57 -20.57
N SER A 86 17.31 -24.83 -19.50
CA SER A 86 17.41 -23.94 -18.35
C SER A 86 18.36 -22.78 -18.69
N SER A 87 17.84 -21.56 -18.75
CA SER A 87 18.65 -20.34 -18.81
C SER A 87 19.09 -19.95 -17.40
N ALA A 88 20.40 -20.06 -17.14
CA ALA A 88 21.02 -19.53 -15.92
C ALA A 88 21.13 -18.00 -16.03
N SER A 89 20.48 -17.28 -15.11
CA SER A 89 20.66 -15.83 -14.96
C SER A 89 21.94 -15.55 -14.18
N GLN A 90 22.89 -14.87 -14.79
CA GLN A 90 24.09 -14.36 -14.12
C GLN A 90 23.80 -12.98 -13.51
N ARG A 91 24.14 -12.80 -12.25
CA ARG A 91 24.04 -11.53 -11.53
C ARG A 91 25.40 -10.82 -11.62
N ILE A 92 25.43 -9.64 -12.25
CA ILE A 92 26.63 -8.79 -12.32
C ILE A 92 26.42 -7.60 -11.39
N THR A 93 27.30 -7.43 -10.42
CA THR A 93 27.28 -6.26 -9.52
C THR A 93 28.39 -5.30 -9.95
N LEU A 94 28.02 -4.08 -10.29
CA LEU A 94 28.95 -3.00 -10.65
C LEU A 94 29.13 -2.05 -9.46
N THR A 95 30.37 -1.87 -9.02
CA THR A 95 30.70 -0.88 -7.98
C THR A 95 31.45 0.27 -8.64
N THR A 96 30.90 1.48 -8.55
CA THR A 96 31.55 2.70 -9.06
C THR A 96 32.05 3.54 -7.89
N SER A 97 33.30 3.96 -7.93
CA SER A 97 33.88 4.93 -6.98
C SER A 97 34.24 6.22 -7.73
N LEU A 98 33.79 7.34 -7.16
CA LEU A 98 34.14 8.68 -7.62
C LEU A 98 35.17 9.27 -6.68
N THR A 99 36.35 9.60 -7.17
CA THR A 99 37.37 10.32 -6.40
C THR A 99 37.48 11.74 -6.98
N ALA A 100 37.10 12.75 -6.22
CA ALA A 100 37.28 14.15 -6.58
C ALA A 100 38.61 14.66 -5.99
N VAL A 101 39.48 15.13 -6.84
CA VAL A 101 40.74 15.81 -6.42
C VAL A 101 40.55 17.30 -6.66
N GLY A 102 40.48 18.08 -5.57
CA GLY A 102 40.39 19.52 -5.64
C GLY A 102 41.80 20.17 -5.83
N PRO A 103 41.88 21.28 -6.55
CA PRO A 103 43.17 21.95 -6.76
C PRO A 103 43.60 22.75 -5.51
N SER A 104 44.88 22.65 -5.23
CA SER A 104 45.61 23.47 -4.25
C SER A 104 46.00 24.81 -4.90
N THR A 105 45.81 25.91 -4.14
CA THR A 105 46.29 27.29 -4.28
C THR A 105 45.62 28.23 -5.29
N ALA A 106 45.45 29.45 -4.80
CA ALA A 106 44.87 30.63 -5.41
C ALA A 106 45.38 30.94 -6.83
N ASP A 107 44.42 31.06 -7.77
CA ASP A 107 44.28 32.21 -8.65
C ASP A 107 43.00 32.03 -9.50
N SER A 108 42.38 33.19 -9.76
CA SER A 108 41.13 33.33 -10.49
C SER A 108 41.21 32.85 -11.94
N ALA A 109 40.48 31.79 -12.31
CA ALA A 109 39.92 31.56 -13.66
C ALA A 109 39.12 30.22 -13.68
N SER A 110 38.05 30.17 -14.44
CA SER A 110 37.13 29.07 -14.60
C SER A 110 37.83 27.71 -14.84
N GLY A 111 37.79 26.83 -13.85
CA GLY A 111 38.34 25.48 -13.96
C GLY A 111 37.23 24.45 -14.17
N SER A 112 37.30 23.73 -15.28
CA SER A 112 36.45 22.54 -15.52
C SER A 112 36.95 21.37 -14.68
N VAL A 113 36.06 20.73 -13.92
CA VAL A 113 36.35 19.50 -13.17
C VAL A 113 36.22 18.30 -14.11
N THR A 114 37.33 17.61 -14.37
CA THR A 114 37.32 16.37 -15.14
C THR A 114 37.24 15.18 -14.18
N ALA A 115 36.15 14.43 -14.22
CA ALA A 115 36.01 13.19 -13.46
C ALA A 115 36.40 11.98 -14.32
N SER A 116 37.32 11.14 -13.83
CA SER A 116 37.70 9.87 -14.47
C SER A 116 36.91 8.73 -13.83
N LEU A 117 36.25 7.92 -14.66
CA LEU A 117 35.50 6.76 -14.24
C LEU A 117 36.34 5.48 -14.51
N THR A 118 36.71 4.75 -13.45
CA THR A 118 37.37 3.45 -13.57
C THR A 118 36.38 2.35 -13.24
N VAL A 119 36.13 1.43 -14.17
CA VAL A 119 35.22 0.30 -13.96
C VAL A 119 36.06 -0.99 -13.87
N THR A 120 35.96 -1.69 -12.73
CA THR A 120 36.60 -2.99 -12.53
C THR A 120 35.54 -4.10 -12.59
N LEU A 121 35.71 -5.06 -13.45
CA LEU A 121 34.82 -6.19 -13.65
C LEU A 121 35.37 -7.41 -12.90
N SER A 122 34.59 -7.94 -11.92
CA SER A 122 34.91 -9.18 -11.21
C SER A 122 33.80 -10.20 -11.42
N THR A 123 34.15 -11.38 -11.93
CA THR A 123 33.23 -12.50 -12.12
C THR A 123 33.45 -13.55 -11.01
N PHE A 124 32.39 -13.89 -10.30
CA PHE A 124 32.38 -15.03 -9.39
C PHE A 124 31.49 -16.14 -9.94
N THR A 125 32.05 -17.33 -10.10
CA THR A 125 31.31 -18.55 -10.40
C THR A 125 31.13 -19.33 -9.09
N SER A 126 29.88 -19.50 -8.61
CA SER A 126 29.56 -20.41 -7.54
C SER A 126 29.03 -21.72 -8.12
N ALA A 127 29.64 -22.82 -7.78
CA ALA A 127 29.16 -24.17 -8.06
C ALA A 127 28.02 -24.49 -7.08
N VAL A 128 26.89 -24.94 -7.59
CA VAL A 128 25.77 -25.45 -6.80
C VAL A 128 25.91 -26.97 -6.75
N GLU A 129 26.10 -27.53 -5.55
CA GLU A 129 26.01 -28.98 -5.31
C GLU A 129 24.54 -29.40 -5.22
N GLU A 130 24.16 -30.43 -5.98
CA GLU A 130 22.83 -31.05 -5.91
C GLU A 130 22.71 -31.95 -4.68
N PRO A 131 21.57 -31.97 -3.97
CA PRO A 131 21.31 -32.94 -2.91
C PRO A 131 20.84 -34.27 -3.50
N THR A 132 21.52 -35.35 -3.10
CA THR A 132 21.22 -36.74 -3.41
C THR A 132 19.85 -37.17 -2.88
N SER A 133 19.01 -37.69 -3.77
CA SER A 133 17.70 -38.26 -3.49
C SER A 133 17.85 -39.65 -2.86
N THR A 134 17.34 -39.83 -1.64
CA THR A 134 17.14 -41.15 -1.01
C THR A 134 15.66 -41.50 -1.10
N GLN A 135 15.33 -42.52 -1.89
CA GLN A 135 13.99 -43.10 -1.98
C GLN A 135 13.67 -43.95 -0.77
N VAL A 136 12.49 -43.77 -0.20
CA VAL A 136 11.87 -44.67 0.80
C VAL A 136 10.63 -45.34 0.17
N PRO A 137 10.44 -46.66 0.31
CA PRO A 137 9.40 -47.40 -0.39
C PRO A 137 8.00 -47.23 0.26
N ILE A 138 7.00 -47.16 -0.63
CA ILE A 138 5.57 -47.11 -0.32
C ILE A 138 5.10 -48.50 0.08
N LYS A 139 4.38 -48.61 1.21
CA LYS A 139 3.59 -49.80 1.60
C LYS A 139 2.11 -49.49 1.57
N ASP A 140 1.35 -50.44 1.01
CA ASP A 140 -0.07 -50.45 0.74
C ASP A 140 -1.01 -50.37 1.97
N PRO A 141 -2.32 -50.10 1.77
CA PRO A 141 -3.24 -49.73 2.84
C PRO A 141 -3.88 -50.96 3.52
N ILE A 142 -4.06 -50.86 4.84
CA ILE A 142 -4.79 -51.82 5.64
C ILE A 142 -6.19 -51.24 5.95
N THR A 143 -7.21 -51.90 5.46
CA THR A 143 -8.60 -51.80 5.89
C THR A 143 -8.80 -52.47 7.26
N SER A 144 -9.44 -51.79 8.20
CA SER A 144 -10.05 -52.48 9.35
C SER A 144 -11.26 -51.76 9.92
N SER A 145 -12.23 -52.57 10.15
CA SER A 145 -13.62 -52.42 10.55
C SER A 145 -13.82 -51.81 11.96
N VAL A 146 -14.97 -51.17 12.08
CA VAL A 146 -15.59 -50.65 13.31
C VAL A 146 -16.07 -51.77 14.20
N THR A 147 -15.78 -51.73 15.50
CA THR A 147 -16.53 -52.45 16.54
C THR A 147 -16.72 -51.58 17.78
N SER A 148 -17.97 -51.43 18.17
CA SER A 148 -18.46 -50.70 19.34
C SER A 148 -18.10 -51.46 20.64
N GLY A 149 -17.66 -50.75 21.66
CA GLY A 149 -17.42 -51.28 23.00
C GLY A 149 -17.68 -50.22 24.08
N ILE A 150 -18.47 -50.64 25.05
CA ILE A 150 -19.11 -49.94 26.17
C ILE A 150 -18.12 -49.56 27.27
N PHE A 151 -18.38 -48.41 27.97
CA PHE A 151 -17.65 -47.88 29.13
C PHE A 151 -17.58 -48.80 30.37
N PRO A 152 -16.62 -48.59 31.30
CA PRO A 152 -17.00 -47.89 32.53
C PRO A 152 -15.99 -46.83 33.04
N SER A 153 -16.53 -45.92 33.86
CA SER A 153 -15.87 -44.83 34.57
C SER A 153 -14.97 -45.30 35.72
N SER A 154 -13.82 -44.65 35.93
CA SER A 154 -13.32 -44.31 37.27
C SER A 154 -12.09 -43.37 37.23
N VAL A 155 -12.14 -42.42 38.08
CA VAL A 155 -11.32 -41.34 38.60
C VAL A 155 -9.82 -41.69 38.85
N THR A 156 -8.86 -40.79 38.51
CA THR A 156 -8.04 -40.00 39.42
C THR A 156 -6.85 -39.28 38.76
N SER A 157 -6.73 -38.00 39.11
CA SER A 157 -5.56 -37.13 39.34
C SER A 157 -4.33 -37.11 38.42
N GLY A 158 -4.10 -35.95 37.82
CA GLY A 158 -2.79 -35.29 37.78
C GLY A 158 -1.86 -35.61 36.63
N ALA A 159 -1.87 -34.83 35.54
CA ALA A 159 -0.73 -34.64 34.67
C ALA A 159 -0.83 -33.32 33.85
N PRO A 160 0.29 -32.72 33.42
CA PRO A 160 0.32 -31.36 32.90
C PRO A 160 -0.27 -31.24 31.49
N GLY A 161 -0.82 -30.06 31.25
CA GLY A 161 -1.65 -29.63 30.11
C GLY A 161 -1.31 -30.16 28.73
N ILE A 162 -2.26 -30.89 28.16
CA ILE A 162 -2.34 -31.18 26.73
C ILE A 162 -2.72 -29.86 26.01
N PRO A 163 -2.02 -29.46 24.93
CA PRO A 163 -2.43 -28.30 24.17
C PRO A 163 -3.81 -28.58 23.56
N THR A 164 -4.79 -27.78 23.96
CA THR A 164 -6.12 -27.80 23.36
C THR A 164 -6.00 -27.48 21.88
N ILE A 165 -6.21 -28.47 21.02
CA ILE A 165 -6.43 -28.27 19.58
C ILE A 165 -7.66 -27.37 19.46
N ARG A 166 -7.44 -26.09 19.15
CA ARG A 166 -8.53 -25.17 18.78
C ARG A 166 -9.24 -25.81 17.58
N ARG A 167 -10.51 -26.15 17.72
CA ARG A 167 -11.36 -26.44 16.58
C ARG A 167 -11.27 -25.26 15.61
N PRO A 168 -11.11 -25.49 14.29
CA PRO A 168 -11.20 -24.42 13.31
C PRO A 168 -12.51 -23.67 13.55
N SER A 169 -12.44 -22.35 13.71
CA SER A 169 -13.63 -21.52 13.76
C SER A 169 -14.44 -21.77 12.49
N PRO A 170 -15.76 -21.86 12.55
CA PRO A 170 -16.57 -21.98 11.34
C PRO A 170 -16.22 -20.82 10.40
N PRO A 171 -16.22 -21.04 9.07
CA PRO A 171 -15.90 -19.99 8.12
C PRO A 171 -16.80 -18.78 8.42
N PRO A 172 -16.25 -17.55 8.39
CA PRO A 172 -17.02 -16.36 8.69
C PRO A 172 -18.22 -16.28 7.77
N ILE A 173 -19.41 -16.21 8.33
CA ILE A 173 -20.63 -15.95 7.58
C ILE A 173 -20.43 -14.61 6.86
N PHE A 174 -20.69 -14.58 5.55
CA PHE A 174 -20.59 -13.35 4.77
C PHE A 174 -21.53 -12.28 5.33
N SER A 175 -20.97 -11.28 6.01
CA SER A 175 -21.72 -10.21 6.68
C SER A 175 -22.13 -9.08 5.75
N GLY A 176 -21.68 -9.10 4.50
CA GLY A 176 -21.87 -8.07 3.50
C GLY A 176 -20.54 -7.55 2.94
N TYR A 177 -20.62 -6.75 1.87
CA TYR A 177 -19.46 -6.10 1.28
C TYR A 177 -18.98 -4.92 2.14
N LYS A 178 -17.67 -4.73 2.19
CA LYS A 178 -17.07 -3.58 2.84
C LYS A 178 -16.94 -2.43 1.83
N ASN A 179 -17.29 -1.23 2.26
CA ASN A 179 -17.07 0.02 1.54
C ASN A 179 -16.33 0.96 2.47
N ALA A 180 -15.01 1.00 2.33
CA ALA A 180 -14.10 1.68 3.24
C ALA A 180 -13.56 2.98 2.64
N ILE A 181 -13.07 3.91 3.49
CA ILE A 181 -12.47 5.15 3.04
C ILE A 181 -11.35 5.58 4.00
N TYR A 182 -10.25 6.09 3.44
CA TYR A 182 -9.26 6.83 4.22
C TYR A 182 -9.73 8.25 4.48
N PHE A 183 -9.59 8.69 5.73
CA PHE A 183 -9.86 10.06 6.16
C PHE A 183 -8.60 10.62 6.82
N THR A 184 -8.07 11.69 6.25
CA THR A 184 -6.78 12.26 6.64
C THR A 184 -6.95 13.37 7.67
N ASN A 185 -6.11 13.39 8.74
CA ASN A 185 -6.18 14.42 9.77
C ASN A 185 -5.81 15.81 9.22
N TRP A 186 -4.80 15.90 8.34
CA TRP A 186 -4.41 17.15 7.69
C TRP A 186 -5.47 17.67 6.70
N GLY A 187 -6.34 16.80 6.21
CA GLY A 187 -7.46 17.18 5.32
C GLY A 187 -8.50 18.07 5.99
N THR A 188 -8.47 18.21 7.32
CA THR A 188 -9.44 19.01 8.07
C THR A 188 -9.09 20.50 8.16
N SER A 189 -7.97 20.94 7.59
CA SER A 189 -7.44 22.31 7.62
C SER A 189 -7.24 22.87 6.20
N GLY A 190 -7.06 24.19 6.10
CA GLY A 190 -6.82 24.88 4.83
C GLY A 190 -8.08 25.14 3.98
N ASN A 191 -7.88 25.74 2.80
CA ASN A 191 -8.96 26.22 1.93
C ASN A 191 -9.80 25.10 1.27
N SER A 192 -9.25 23.91 1.14
CA SER A 192 -9.93 22.73 0.59
C SER A 192 -10.26 21.70 1.68
N SER A 193 -10.49 22.18 2.91
CA SER A 193 -10.75 21.30 4.05
C SER A 193 -12.01 20.45 3.83
N TYR A 194 -11.95 19.22 4.35
CA TYR A 194 -13.05 18.28 4.39
C TYR A 194 -13.25 17.82 5.83
N GLN A 195 -14.46 18.04 6.35
CA GLN A 195 -14.72 17.80 7.76
C GLN A 195 -15.33 16.41 7.98
N PRO A 196 -15.13 15.78 9.16
CA PRO A 196 -15.67 14.45 9.42
C PRO A 196 -17.22 14.38 9.31
N GLN A 197 -17.92 15.50 9.46
CA GLN A 197 -19.37 15.58 9.29
C GLN A 197 -19.81 15.46 7.82
N GLU A 198 -18.91 15.66 6.85
CA GLU A 198 -19.17 15.57 5.42
C GLU A 198 -19.09 14.13 4.90
N LEU A 199 -18.55 13.20 5.72
CA LEU A 199 -18.44 11.80 5.36
C LEU A 199 -19.82 11.17 5.07
N PRO A 200 -19.97 10.44 3.95
CA PRO A 200 -21.21 9.75 3.59
C PRO A 200 -21.38 8.45 4.43
N VAL A 201 -21.53 8.59 5.74
CA VAL A 201 -21.48 7.47 6.71
C VAL A 201 -22.54 6.40 6.52
N SER A 202 -23.65 6.70 5.82
CA SER A 202 -24.66 5.71 5.41
C SER A 202 -24.14 4.76 4.33
N GLU A 203 -23.16 5.20 3.55
CA GLU A 203 -22.58 4.47 2.43
C GLU A 203 -21.28 3.74 2.82
N LEU A 204 -20.82 3.93 4.06
CA LEU A 204 -19.53 3.43 4.55
C LEU A 204 -19.70 2.33 5.60
N THR A 205 -18.78 1.38 5.58
CA THR A 205 -18.64 0.34 6.60
C THR A 205 -17.39 0.53 7.45
N HIS A 206 -16.33 1.13 6.88
CA HIS A 206 -15.05 1.34 7.56
C HIS A 206 -14.50 2.73 7.22
N ILE A 207 -13.91 3.38 8.21
CA ILE A 207 -13.12 4.60 8.05
C ILE A 207 -11.73 4.31 8.62
N LEU A 208 -10.69 4.50 7.77
CA LEU A 208 -9.29 4.39 8.15
C LEU A 208 -8.77 5.81 8.40
N TYR A 209 -8.51 6.12 9.67
CA TYR A 209 -8.10 7.46 10.08
C TYR A 209 -6.58 7.62 9.99
N ALA A 210 -6.13 8.39 9.03
CA ALA A 210 -4.74 8.52 8.62
C ALA A 210 -4.13 9.86 9.04
N PHE A 211 -2.90 9.92 9.54
CA PHE A 211 -2.06 8.81 9.95
C PHE A 211 -1.53 9.04 11.37
N ALA A 212 -1.39 7.98 12.13
CA ALA A 212 -0.56 8.02 13.33
C ALA A 212 0.92 7.93 12.96
N ASP A 213 1.77 8.61 13.71
CA ASP A 213 3.23 8.64 13.57
C ASP A 213 3.91 7.58 14.44
N ILE A 214 5.17 7.29 14.16
CA ILE A 214 6.00 6.31 14.85
C ILE A 214 7.28 6.98 15.34
N ASP A 215 7.57 6.90 16.63
CA ASP A 215 8.84 7.35 17.19
C ASP A 215 9.96 6.33 16.97
N ALA A 216 11.21 6.77 17.11
CA ALA A 216 12.39 5.93 16.91
C ALA A 216 12.47 4.71 17.86
N ASN A 217 11.83 4.77 19.03
CA ASN A 217 11.73 3.65 19.96
C ASN A 217 10.57 2.68 19.63
N GLY A 218 9.78 2.97 18.59
CA GLY A 218 8.62 2.20 18.18
C GLY A 218 7.28 2.70 18.74
N THR A 219 7.25 3.78 19.51
CA THR A 219 5.99 4.30 20.07
C THR A 219 5.11 4.88 18.96
N VAL A 220 3.89 4.37 18.83
CA VAL A 220 2.84 4.94 17.97
C VAL A 220 2.16 6.08 18.71
N LYS A 221 2.02 7.23 18.04
CA LYS A 221 1.46 8.45 18.59
C LYS A 221 0.62 9.23 17.58
N SER A 222 -0.14 10.20 18.05
CA SER A 222 -0.79 11.20 17.18
C SER A 222 0.26 11.97 16.36
N SER A 223 -0.03 12.18 15.08
CA SER A 223 0.76 13.07 14.22
C SER A 223 0.27 14.52 14.26
N ASP A 224 -1.01 14.73 14.58
CA ASP A 224 -1.66 16.03 14.75
C ASP A 224 -2.68 15.98 15.92
N ALA A 225 -2.19 16.20 17.14
CA ALA A 225 -3.03 16.16 18.33
C ALA A 225 -4.16 17.21 18.32
N PHE A 226 -3.98 18.32 17.60
CA PHE A 226 -5.04 19.32 17.51
C PHE A 226 -6.18 18.82 16.62
N ALA A 227 -5.90 18.34 15.41
CA ALA A 227 -6.91 17.75 14.54
C ALA A 227 -7.57 16.54 15.18
N ASP A 228 -6.77 15.67 15.80
CA ASP A 228 -7.23 14.41 16.37
C ASP A 228 -8.19 14.62 17.54
N VAL A 229 -7.78 15.38 18.55
CA VAL A 229 -8.51 15.47 19.85
C VAL A 229 -8.70 16.89 20.38
N GLY A 230 -8.08 17.90 19.78
CA GLY A 230 -8.11 19.29 20.26
C GLY A 230 -9.19 20.16 19.62
N LYS A 231 -9.37 20.03 18.29
CA LYS A 231 -10.24 20.87 17.47
C LYS A 231 -11.71 20.81 17.96
N ARG A 232 -12.32 21.98 18.12
CA ARG A 232 -13.73 22.08 18.55
C ARG A 232 -14.64 22.20 17.32
N TYR A 233 -15.77 21.49 17.36
CA TYR A 233 -16.83 21.57 16.38
C TYR A 233 -18.08 22.22 16.96
N ALA A 234 -19.03 22.63 16.14
CA ALA A 234 -20.15 23.52 16.47
C ALA A 234 -21.03 23.08 17.66
N ARG A 235 -21.00 21.80 18.05
CA ARG A 235 -21.76 21.28 19.19
C ARG A 235 -20.88 20.99 20.42
N ASP A 236 -19.61 21.33 20.34
CA ASP A 236 -18.70 21.17 21.46
C ASP A 236 -18.85 22.35 22.43
N ASP A 237 -18.70 22.09 23.74
CA ASP A 237 -18.71 23.14 24.73
C ASP A 237 -17.55 24.11 24.55
N PRO A 238 -17.79 25.36 24.12
CA PRO A 238 -16.72 26.31 23.81
C PRO A 238 -15.96 26.77 25.06
N HIS A 239 -16.57 26.62 26.25
CA HIS A 239 -16.04 27.09 27.53
C HIS A 239 -15.42 25.98 28.39
N ASN A 240 -15.30 24.75 27.85
CA ASN A 240 -14.79 23.60 28.59
C ASN A 240 -15.47 23.37 29.96
N ARG A 241 -16.78 23.66 30.04
CA ARG A 241 -17.57 23.46 31.26
C ARG A 241 -17.70 21.99 31.64
N THR A 242 -17.54 21.08 30.67
CA THR A 242 -17.41 19.67 30.95
C THR A 242 -16.06 19.40 31.60
N ARG A 243 -16.07 19.22 32.92
CA ARG A 243 -14.86 18.85 33.67
C ARG A 243 -14.32 17.51 33.18
N GLY A 244 -12.98 17.38 33.14
CA GLY A 244 -12.28 16.14 32.82
C GLY A 244 -11.43 16.20 31.55
N HIS A 245 -10.70 15.14 31.33
CA HIS A 245 -9.83 14.96 30.14
C HIS A 245 -10.66 14.38 28.99
N ASN A 246 -11.18 15.23 28.12
CA ASN A 246 -12.09 14.85 27.04
C ASN A 246 -11.40 14.92 25.67
N ALA A 247 -11.63 13.92 24.81
CA ALA A 247 -11.31 13.98 23.41
C ALA A 247 -12.36 14.83 22.67
N TYR A 248 -11.86 15.67 21.76
CA TYR A 248 -12.65 16.42 20.80
C TYR A 248 -12.19 16.05 19.38
N GLY A 249 -12.03 17.00 18.50
CA GLY A 249 -11.46 16.81 17.18
C GLY A 249 -12.18 15.75 16.33
N VAL A 250 -11.45 15.21 15.39
CA VAL A 250 -11.93 14.16 14.48
C VAL A 250 -12.33 12.90 15.26
N VAL A 251 -11.56 12.53 16.27
CA VAL A 251 -11.82 11.34 17.10
C VAL A 251 -13.22 11.37 17.72
N LYS A 252 -13.64 12.50 18.30
CA LYS A 252 -15.00 12.66 18.81
C LYS A 252 -16.04 12.48 17.71
N GLN A 253 -15.84 13.09 16.54
CA GLN A 253 -16.80 13.03 15.44
C GLN A 253 -16.95 11.60 14.90
N LEU A 254 -15.84 10.88 14.73
CA LEU A 254 -15.85 9.49 14.30
C LEU A 254 -16.56 8.59 15.34
N TYR A 255 -16.33 8.81 16.63
CA TYR A 255 -17.05 8.09 17.67
C TYR A 255 -18.56 8.35 17.62
N LEU A 256 -18.98 9.60 17.40
CA LEU A 256 -20.39 9.95 17.22
C LEU A 256 -21.01 9.31 15.98
N HIS A 257 -20.25 9.19 14.88
CA HIS A 257 -20.69 8.45 13.69
C HIS A 257 -20.89 6.96 14.00
N LYS A 258 -19.99 6.32 14.73
CA LYS A 258 -20.13 4.92 15.20
C LYS A 258 -21.38 4.72 16.07
N LYS A 259 -21.71 5.68 16.93
CA LYS A 259 -22.94 5.63 17.76
C LYS A 259 -24.20 5.66 16.91
N ARG A 260 -24.23 6.49 15.85
CA ARG A 260 -25.38 6.62 14.93
C ARG A 260 -25.50 5.46 13.95
N ASN A 261 -24.36 4.98 13.45
CA ASN A 261 -24.29 3.83 12.56
C ASN A 261 -23.51 2.71 13.24
N ARG A 262 -24.23 1.72 13.79
CA ARG A 262 -23.63 0.60 14.53
C ARG A 262 -22.83 -0.36 13.66
N ASN A 263 -22.96 -0.26 12.33
CA ASN A 263 -22.26 -1.07 11.36
C ASN A 263 -20.96 -0.39 10.86
N LEU A 264 -20.72 0.86 11.24
CA LEU A 264 -19.54 1.63 10.88
C LEU A 264 -18.37 1.36 11.83
N LYS A 265 -17.24 0.87 11.35
CA LYS A 265 -15.99 0.67 12.09
C LYS A 265 -15.02 1.81 11.78
N THR A 266 -14.20 2.17 12.76
CA THR A 266 -13.11 3.12 12.58
C THR A 266 -11.79 2.46 12.96
N LEU A 267 -10.76 2.64 12.15
CA LEU A 267 -9.44 2.07 12.38
C LEU A 267 -8.39 3.19 12.45
N LEU A 268 -7.39 3.01 13.33
CA LEU A 268 -6.22 3.87 13.39
C LEU A 268 -5.24 3.43 12.32
N SER A 269 -5.07 4.24 11.28
CA SER A 269 -4.06 3.98 10.25
C SER A 269 -2.72 4.55 10.69
N ILE A 270 -1.68 3.73 10.61
CA ILE A 270 -0.33 4.00 11.13
C ILE A 270 0.65 3.92 9.97
N GLY A 271 1.46 4.95 9.77
CA GLY A 271 2.45 4.99 8.71
C GLY A 271 2.07 5.88 7.55
N GLY A 272 1.79 5.29 6.40
CA GLY A 272 1.68 5.99 5.12
C GLY A 272 3.06 6.29 4.53
N PHE A 273 3.09 6.86 3.32
CA PHE A 273 4.32 7.06 2.56
C PHE A 273 5.41 7.79 3.34
N ASP A 274 5.07 8.93 3.98
CA ASP A 274 6.05 9.79 4.66
C ASP A 274 6.64 9.15 5.93
N TYR A 275 5.87 8.33 6.66
CA TYR A 275 6.34 7.68 7.88
C TYR A 275 6.87 6.26 7.66
N SER A 276 6.75 5.71 6.46
CA SER A 276 7.19 4.35 6.12
C SER A 276 8.66 4.04 6.45
N PRO A 277 9.63 4.96 6.28
CA PRO A 277 11.01 4.70 6.70
C PRO A 277 11.17 4.36 8.18
N LYS A 278 10.22 4.80 9.03
CA LYS A 278 10.25 4.56 10.49
C LYS A 278 9.92 3.12 10.86
N PHE A 279 9.23 2.38 9.98
CA PHE A 279 8.97 0.96 10.20
C PHE A 279 10.23 0.11 10.19
N VAL A 280 11.22 0.44 9.34
CA VAL A 280 12.42 -0.38 9.13
C VAL A 280 13.11 -0.75 10.45
N PRO A 281 13.59 0.22 11.28
CA PRO A 281 14.24 -0.10 12.55
C PRO A 281 13.29 -0.67 13.61
N VAL A 282 11.99 -0.37 13.51
CA VAL A 282 10.98 -0.84 14.47
C VAL A 282 10.60 -2.29 14.20
N ALA A 283 10.36 -2.64 12.95
CA ALA A 283 9.97 -3.99 12.57
C ALA A 283 11.12 -5.00 12.71
N ALA A 284 12.38 -4.57 12.57
CA ALA A 284 13.55 -5.43 12.75
C ALA A 284 13.78 -5.87 14.21
N ASP A 285 13.46 -5.01 15.19
CA ASP A 285 13.77 -5.22 16.61
C ASP A 285 12.54 -5.70 17.41
N GLU A 286 12.69 -6.81 18.15
CA GLU A 286 11.58 -7.40 18.92
C GLU A 286 11.05 -6.48 20.02
N ALA A 287 11.93 -5.78 20.73
CA ALA A 287 11.52 -4.89 21.80
C ALA A 287 10.74 -3.69 21.23
N ARG A 288 11.19 -3.13 20.10
CA ARG A 288 10.49 -2.05 19.41
C ARG A 288 9.16 -2.50 18.81
N ARG A 289 9.08 -3.71 18.22
CA ARG A 289 7.79 -4.29 17.78
C ARG A 289 6.80 -4.39 18.93
N ARG A 290 7.27 -4.77 20.13
CA ARG A 290 6.44 -4.85 21.34
C ARG A 290 5.96 -3.47 21.81
N VAL A 291 6.83 -2.45 21.76
CA VAL A 291 6.48 -1.06 22.04
C VAL A 291 5.45 -0.55 21.03
N PHE A 292 5.68 -0.80 19.74
CA PHE A 292 4.75 -0.43 18.67
C PHE A 292 3.36 -1.04 18.90
N ALA A 293 3.28 -2.33 19.05
CA ALA A 293 2.03 -3.04 19.23
C ALA A 293 1.26 -2.57 20.47
N THR A 294 1.96 -2.36 21.59
CA THR A 294 1.33 -1.92 22.84
C THR A 294 0.82 -0.48 22.73
N SER A 295 1.61 0.43 22.16
CA SER A 295 1.22 1.83 22.01
C SER A 295 0.15 2.03 20.93
N ALA A 296 0.20 1.26 19.84
CA ALA A 296 -0.85 1.27 18.81
C ALA A 296 -2.21 0.83 19.40
N VAL A 297 -2.24 -0.26 20.15
CA VAL A 297 -3.46 -0.75 20.81
C VAL A 297 -3.96 0.24 21.87
N LYS A 298 -3.04 0.86 22.62
CA LYS A 298 -3.41 1.90 23.59
C LYS A 298 -4.05 3.10 22.88
N LEU A 299 -3.43 3.62 21.82
CA LEU A 299 -3.96 4.79 21.10
C LEU A 299 -5.30 4.47 20.41
N MET A 300 -5.41 3.28 19.79
CA MET A 300 -6.66 2.76 19.24
C MET A 300 -7.80 2.76 20.31
N ALA A 301 -7.50 2.24 21.49
CA ALA A 301 -8.47 2.16 22.58
C ALA A 301 -8.79 3.55 23.17
N ASP A 302 -7.79 4.44 23.29
CA ASP A 302 -7.98 5.83 23.73
C ASP A 302 -8.93 6.58 22.79
N TYR A 303 -8.83 6.31 21.48
CA TYR A 303 -9.67 6.94 20.45
C TYR A 303 -11.04 6.25 20.28
N GLY A 304 -11.22 5.09 20.88
CA GLY A 304 -12.47 4.31 20.74
C GLY A 304 -12.62 3.71 19.33
N PHE A 305 -11.54 3.22 18.75
CA PHE A 305 -11.50 2.65 17.40
C PHE A 305 -11.63 1.12 17.41
N ASP A 306 -12.01 0.53 16.28
CA ASP A 306 -12.34 -0.89 16.13
C ASP A 306 -11.14 -1.75 15.68
N GLY A 307 -10.00 -1.12 15.48
CA GLY A 307 -8.79 -1.80 15.04
C GLY A 307 -7.69 -0.84 14.62
N ILE A 308 -6.66 -1.42 14.05
CA ILE A 308 -5.49 -0.72 13.49
C ILE A 308 -5.31 -1.09 12.03
N ASP A 309 -4.78 -0.16 11.26
CA ASP A 309 -4.37 -0.32 9.88
C ASP A 309 -2.88 -0.04 9.79
N LEU A 310 -2.11 -0.91 9.14
CA LEU A 310 -0.67 -0.73 8.96
C LEU A 310 -0.40 -0.40 7.49
N ASP A 311 0.21 0.76 7.28
CA ASP A 311 0.52 1.30 5.97
C ASP A 311 2.03 1.52 5.84
N TRP A 312 2.76 0.44 5.49
CA TRP A 312 4.19 0.46 5.25
C TRP A 312 4.51 0.41 3.76
N GLU A 313 4.88 1.56 3.19
CA GLU A 313 5.13 1.76 1.76
C GLU A 313 6.63 2.00 1.48
N TYR A 314 7.48 1.01 1.23
CA TYR A 314 7.22 -0.43 1.25
C TYR A 314 8.43 -1.13 1.88
N PRO A 315 8.31 -2.34 2.40
CA PRO A 315 9.48 -3.17 2.69
C PRO A 315 10.41 -3.25 1.48
N ALA A 316 11.71 -3.00 1.71
CA ALA A 316 12.69 -2.89 0.62
C ALA A 316 13.08 -4.23 0.01
N ASP A 317 12.94 -5.31 0.78
CA ASP A 317 13.35 -6.67 0.44
C ASP A 317 12.53 -7.73 1.20
N ALA A 318 12.85 -9.00 0.98
CA ALA A 318 12.16 -10.13 1.62
C ALA A 318 12.43 -10.20 3.15
N GLU A 319 13.58 -9.72 3.64
CA GLU A 319 13.89 -9.68 5.07
C GLU A 319 12.95 -8.71 5.78
N GLN A 320 12.78 -7.50 5.24
CA GLN A 320 11.82 -6.53 5.75
C GLN A 320 10.38 -7.04 5.61
N GLY A 321 10.07 -7.82 4.56
CA GLY A 321 8.81 -8.53 4.42
C GLY A 321 8.55 -9.48 5.58
N GLN A 322 9.56 -10.26 6.02
CA GLN A 322 9.47 -11.11 7.19
C GLN A 322 9.36 -10.31 8.51
N HIS A 323 10.08 -9.19 8.61
CA HIS A 323 9.92 -8.28 9.74
C HIS A 323 8.49 -7.73 9.85
N PHE A 324 7.82 -7.51 8.71
CA PHE A 324 6.42 -7.09 8.69
C PHE A 324 5.49 -8.19 9.23
N VAL A 325 5.72 -9.47 8.89
CA VAL A 325 4.99 -10.61 9.49
C VAL A 325 5.13 -10.60 11.01
N LEU A 326 6.36 -10.40 11.52
CA LEU A 326 6.62 -10.36 12.97
C LEU A 326 5.96 -9.17 13.66
N LEU A 327 5.89 -8.00 12.99
CA LEU A 327 5.20 -6.83 13.50
C LEU A 327 3.68 -7.06 13.58
N LEU A 328 3.08 -7.63 12.53
CA LEU A 328 1.65 -7.99 12.50
C LEU A 328 1.31 -9.01 13.59
N LYS A 329 2.18 -10.01 13.80
CA LYS A 329 2.05 -10.97 14.91
C LYS A 329 2.00 -10.25 16.25
N ALA A 330 2.96 -9.36 16.52
CA ALA A 330 3.01 -8.60 17.77
C ALA A 330 1.74 -7.75 17.97
N CYS A 331 1.24 -7.12 16.92
CA CYS A 331 -0.01 -6.33 16.95
C CYS A 331 -1.22 -7.22 17.25
N ARG A 332 -1.35 -8.39 16.62
CA ARG A 332 -2.45 -9.33 16.87
C ARG A 332 -2.44 -9.83 18.31
N GLU A 333 -1.28 -10.24 18.81
CA GLU A 333 -1.11 -10.68 20.19
C GLU A 333 -1.45 -9.57 21.21
N ALA A 334 -1.10 -8.31 20.89
CA ALA A 334 -1.44 -7.18 21.75
C ALA A 334 -2.94 -6.89 21.77
N LEU A 335 -3.62 -6.92 20.60
CA LEU A 335 -5.07 -6.75 20.51
C LEU A 335 -5.83 -7.87 21.23
N ASP A 336 -5.42 -9.13 21.04
CA ASP A 336 -6.06 -10.27 21.68
C ASP A 336 -5.85 -10.25 23.20
N ARG A 337 -4.65 -9.86 23.66
CA ARG A 337 -4.35 -9.64 25.09
C ARG A 337 -5.21 -8.52 25.66
N PHE A 338 -5.36 -7.39 24.95
CA PHE A 338 -6.20 -6.29 25.38
C PHE A 338 -7.66 -6.73 25.53
N SER A 339 -8.22 -7.43 24.54
CA SER A 339 -9.57 -7.97 24.60
C SER A 339 -9.76 -8.92 25.80
N PHE A 340 -8.82 -9.82 26.04
CA PHE A 340 -8.85 -10.76 27.15
C PHE A 340 -8.77 -10.07 28.51
N GLN A 341 -7.80 -9.16 28.69
CA GLN A 341 -7.60 -8.43 29.96
C GLN A 341 -8.81 -7.61 30.38
N HIS A 342 -9.48 -7.01 29.40
CA HIS A 342 -10.64 -6.14 29.64
C HIS A 342 -11.98 -6.85 29.46
N ARG A 343 -11.98 -8.17 29.22
CA ARG A 343 -13.19 -9.00 29.01
C ARG A 343 -14.10 -8.45 27.91
N ILE A 344 -13.46 -7.99 26.81
CA ILE A 344 -14.14 -7.44 25.64
C ILE A 344 -14.35 -8.58 24.62
N PRO A 345 -15.58 -9.06 24.40
CA PRO A 345 -15.87 -10.13 23.44
C PRO A 345 -15.94 -9.55 22.01
N TYR A 346 -14.88 -8.84 21.58
CA TYR A 346 -14.78 -8.20 20.28
C TYR A 346 -13.42 -8.47 19.67
N ARG A 347 -13.40 -8.88 18.39
CA ARG A 347 -12.18 -9.02 17.64
C ARG A 347 -11.84 -7.68 17.00
N PHE A 348 -10.87 -6.98 17.54
CA PHE A 348 -10.31 -5.78 16.93
C PHE A 348 -9.60 -6.13 15.63
N LEU A 349 -9.82 -5.31 14.59
CA LEU A 349 -9.34 -5.58 13.25
C LEU A 349 -7.87 -5.20 13.08
N ILE A 350 -7.16 -5.96 12.24
CA ILE A 350 -5.89 -5.56 11.61
C ILE A 350 -6.13 -5.49 10.11
N THR A 351 -5.88 -4.32 9.51
CA THR A 351 -5.85 -4.14 8.07
C THR A 351 -4.47 -3.73 7.61
N VAL A 352 -4.17 -3.94 6.34
CA VAL A 352 -2.88 -3.60 5.74
C VAL A 352 -3.13 -2.93 4.40
N ALA A 353 -2.56 -1.73 4.20
CA ALA A 353 -2.39 -1.15 2.87
C ALA A 353 -1.34 -1.95 2.10
N SER A 354 -1.71 -2.46 0.95
CA SER A 354 -0.93 -3.50 0.29
C SER A 354 -0.69 -3.20 -1.18
N PRO A 355 0.57 -3.36 -1.69
CA PRO A 355 0.95 -2.96 -3.04
C PRO A 355 0.33 -3.86 -4.11
N ALA A 356 -0.21 -3.25 -5.18
CA ALA A 356 -0.69 -3.99 -6.34
C ALA A 356 0.42 -4.33 -7.34
N GLY A 357 1.48 -3.52 -7.39
CA GLY A 357 2.60 -3.71 -8.33
C GLY A 357 3.59 -4.79 -7.88
N PRO A 358 4.11 -5.63 -8.82
CA PRO A 358 5.00 -6.76 -8.51
C PRO A 358 6.32 -6.33 -7.87
N VAL A 359 6.82 -5.13 -8.18
CA VAL A 359 8.07 -4.59 -7.61
C VAL A 359 8.06 -4.58 -6.09
N ASN A 360 6.90 -4.33 -5.48
CA ASN A 360 6.74 -4.27 -4.03
C ASN A 360 6.01 -5.49 -3.48
N SER A 361 4.98 -6.00 -4.15
CA SER A 361 4.22 -7.15 -3.63
C SER A 361 5.06 -8.44 -3.54
N HIS A 362 6.07 -8.62 -4.42
CA HIS A 362 6.94 -9.79 -4.38
C HIS A 362 7.95 -9.79 -3.22
N LYS A 363 8.10 -8.69 -2.50
CA LYS A 363 8.95 -8.58 -1.32
C LYS A 363 8.23 -9.01 -0.04
N LEU A 364 6.90 -9.14 -0.10
CA LEU A 364 6.06 -9.47 1.04
C LEU A 364 5.82 -10.99 1.14
N ASP A 365 5.88 -11.52 2.35
CA ASP A 365 5.33 -12.84 2.66
C ASP A 365 3.83 -12.71 2.95
N LEU A 366 3.05 -12.58 1.87
CA LEU A 366 1.60 -12.39 1.96
C LEU A 366 0.90 -13.54 2.72
N ALA A 367 1.35 -14.77 2.52
CA ALA A 367 0.77 -15.95 3.19
C ALA A 367 1.04 -15.94 4.70
N GLY A 368 2.27 -15.61 5.10
CA GLY A 368 2.65 -15.44 6.51
C GLY A 368 1.88 -14.30 7.17
N MET A 369 1.74 -13.17 6.47
CA MET A 369 0.99 -12.00 6.94
C MET A 369 -0.52 -12.30 7.08
N ASP A 370 -1.13 -13.10 6.19
CA ASP A 370 -2.57 -13.38 6.16
C ASP A 370 -3.08 -14.05 7.44
N THR A 371 -2.19 -14.74 8.17
CA THR A 371 -2.49 -15.31 9.48
C THR A 371 -2.98 -14.27 10.49
N TYR A 372 -2.51 -13.03 10.36
CA TYR A 372 -2.77 -11.94 11.30
C TYR A 372 -3.69 -10.86 10.74
N VAL A 373 -3.79 -10.74 9.41
CA VAL A 373 -4.55 -9.72 8.69
C VAL A 373 -6.01 -10.12 8.53
N ASP A 374 -6.92 -9.22 8.86
CA ASP A 374 -8.36 -9.40 8.65
C ASP A 374 -8.83 -8.85 7.29
N ILE A 375 -8.19 -7.77 6.81
CA ILE A 375 -8.53 -7.09 5.56
C ILE A 375 -7.26 -6.61 4.87
N TRP A 376 -7.15 -6.90 3.57
CA TRP A 376 -6.15 -6.40 2.66
C TRP A 376 -6.69 -5.22 1.88
N ASN A 377 -6.19 -4.02 2.14
CA ASN A 377 -6.49 -2.83 1.35
C ASN A 377 -5.55 -2.79 0.14
N LEU A 378 -5.92 -3.47 -0.95
CA LEU A 378 -5.10 -3.56 -2.16
C LEU A 378 -5.07 -2.21 -2.88
N MET A 379 -3.96 -1.51 -2.86
CA MET A 379 -3.74 -0.20 -3.49
C MET A 379 -3.71 -0.32 -5.01
N ALA A 380 -4.89 -0.57 -5.60
CA ALA A 380 -5.11 -0.81 -7.02
C ALA A 380 -5.17 0.51 -7.82
N TYR A 381 -4.20 1.37 -7.56
CA TYR A 381 -4.01 2.68 -8.17
C TYR A 381 -2.51 3.02 -8.23
N ASP A 382 -2.18 4.20 -8.74
CA ASP A 382 -0.80 4.63 -8.98
C ASP A 382 -0.01 3.69 -9.90
N TYR A 383 -0.71 3.11 -10.88
CA TYR A 383 -0.09 2.25 -11.87
C TYR A 383 0.78 3.02 -12.87
N THR A 384 0.60 4.32 -12.97
CA THR A 384 1.38 5.26 -13.76
C THR A 384 1.42 6.63 -13.07
N GLY A 385 2.48 7.38 -13.28
CA GLY A 385 2.68 8.71 -12.72
C GLY A 385 3.95 9.36 -13.23
N SER A 386 4.45 10.38 -12.51
CA SER A 386 5.66 11.13 -12.87
C SER A 386 6.95 10.30 -12.99
N TRP A 387 6.93 9.08 -12.51
CA TRP A 387 8.03 8.10 -12.59
C TRP A 387 8.06 7.29 -13.89
N ASP A 388 7.05 7.43 -14.74
CA ASP A 388 6.97 6.77 -16.03
C ASP A 388 7.45 7.66 -17.18
N ASN A 389 7.82 7.06 -18.33
CA ASN A 389 8.21 7.79 -19.54
C ASN A 389 7.04 8.02 -20.50
N THR A 390 5.89 7.41 -20.23
CA THR A 390 4.69 7.50 -21.07
C THR A 390 3.46 7.69 -20.21
N THR A 391 2.48 8.39 -20.74
CA THR A 391 1.15 8.49 -20.12
C THR A 391 0.51 7.12 -19.99
N GLY A 392 -0.35 6.93 -18.99
CA GLY A 392 -1.03 5.66 -18.79
C GLY A 392 -2.27 5.78 -17.92
N HIS A 393 -2.95 4.65 -17.74
CA HIS A 393 -4.04 4.54 -16.77
C HIS A 393 -3.47 4.27 -15.38
N GLN A 394 -3.87 5.09 -14.40
CA GLN A 394 -3.39 4.94 -13.02
C GLN A 394 -4.11 3.85 -12.22
N SER A 395 -5.28 3.37 -12.67
CA SER A 395 -6.10 2.42 -11.89
C SER A 395 -7.01 1.55 -12.77
N ASN A 396 -6.49 1.15 -13.94
CA ASN A 396 -7.23 0.32 -14.89
C ASN A 396 -7.54 -1.07 -14.33
N LEU A 397 -8.73 -1.57 -14.67
CA LEU A 397 -9.18 -2.89 -14.23
C LEU A 397 -8.45 -4.02 -14.98
N TYR A 398 -8.27 -3.87 -16.30
CA TYR A 398 -7.62 -4.85 -17.17
C TYR A 398 -6.50 -4.22 -17.99
N ARG A 399 -5.67 -5.07 -18.57
CA ARG A 399 -4.73 -4.65 -19.60
C ARG A 399 -5.48 -4.37 -20.91
N SER A 400 -5.00 -3.38 -21.68
CA SER A 400 -5.51 -3.04 -23.00
C SER A 400 -4.54 -3.51 -24.07
N PRO A 401 -4.92 -4.45 -24.95
CA PRO A 401 -4.09 -4.81 -26.11
C PRO A 401 -3.89 -3.64 -27.08
N ARG A 402 -4.84 -2.69 -27.12
CA ARG A 402 -4.74 -1.49 -27.96
C ARG A 402 -3.79 -0.44 -27.40
N HIS A 403 -3.64 -0.41 -26.06
CA HIS A 403 -2.78 0.54 -25.35
C HIS A 403 -1.86 -0.18 -24.36
N PRO A 404 -0.95 -1.05 -24.81
CA PRO A 404 -0.13 -1.87 -23.92
C PRO A 404 0.82 -1.03 -23.06
N SER A 405 1.37 0.07 -23.60
CA SER A 405 2.23 1.02 -22.87
C SER A 405 1.50 1.78 -21.78
N ALA A 406 0.18 2.00 -21.92
CA ALA A 406 -0.65 2.70 -20.97
C ALA A 406 -1.23 1.78 -19.87
N THR A 407 -1.07 0.46 -20.01
CA THR A 407 -1.62 -0.55 -19.08
C THR A 407 -0.57 -1.56 -18.66
N LYS A 408 0.61 -1.08 -18.23
CA LYS A 408 1.74 -1.90 -17.76
C LYS A 408 1.34 -2.77 -16.58
N LEU A 409 0.54 -2.23 -15.67
CA LEU A 409 -0.10 -2.93 -14.55
C LEU A 409 -1.61 -3.01 -14.76
N SER A 410 -2.30 -3.85 -13.98
CA SER A 410 -3.76 -3.91 -13.94
C SER A 410 -4.24 -4.51 -12.63
N THR A 411 -5.41 -4.10 -12.19
CA THR A 411 -6.05 -4.62 -10.98
C THR A 411 -6.29 -6.13 -11.05
N ASP A 412 -6.71 -6.66 -12.21
CA ASP A 412 -6.96 -8.09 -12.38
C ASP A 412 -5.69 -8.94 -12.19
N ASN A 413 -4.53 -8.46 -12.65
CA ASN A 413 -3.27 -9.16 -12.44
C ASN A 413 -2.85 -9.12 -10.96
N ALA A 414 -3.01 -7.98 -10.29
CA ALA A 414 -2.73 -7.86 -8.86
C ALA A 414 -3.60 -8.81 -8.03
N VAL A 415 -4.92 -8.81 -8.25
CA VAL A 415 -5.85 -9.70 -7.53
C VAL A 415 -5.52 -11.17 -7.77
N ARG A 416 -5.22 -11.57 -9.02
CA ARG A 416 -4.81 -12.95 -9.33
C ARG A 416 -3.52 -13.35 -8.63
N TYR A 417 -2.58 -12.44 -8.47
CA TYR A 417 -1.34 -12.69 -7.74
C TYR A 417 -1.63 -13.01 -6.26
N TYR A 418 -2.45 -12.21 -5.59
CA TYR A 418 -2.87 -12.45 -4.21
C TYR A 418 -3.66 -13.76 -4.05
N GLU A 419 -4.63 -14.01 -4.94
CA GLU A 419 -5.40 -15.26 -4.97
C GLU A 419 -4.47 -16.49 -5.18
N GLY A 420 -3.46 -16.35 -6.05
CA GLY A 420 -2.48 -17.41 -6.34
C GLY A 420 -1.58 -17.76 -5.17
N LEU A 421 -1.39 -16.84 -4.21
CA LEU A 421 -0.68 -17.07 -2.96
C LEU A 421 -1.61 -17.52 -1.82
N GLY A 422 -2.87 -17.82 -2.10
CA GLY A 422 -3.84 -18.35 -1.15
C GLY A 422 -4.55 -17.30 -0.31
N ILE A 423 -4.41 -16.00 -0.62
CA ILE A 423 -5.15 -14.95 0.09
C ILE A 423 -6.65 -15.08 -0.22
N PRO A 424 -7.52 -15.22 0.79
CA PRO A 424 -8.95 -15.35 0.58
C PRO A 424 -9.53 -14.10 -0.10
N PRO A 425 -10.25 -14.22 -1.23
CA PRO A 425 -10.78 -13.06 -1.95
C PRO A 425 -11.65 -12.14 -1.08
N ASN A 426 -12.41 -12.70 -0.16
CA ASN A 426 -13.29 -11.94 0.75
C ASN A 426 -12.53 -11.10 1.81
N LYS A 427 -11.21 -11.25 1.93
CA LYS A 427 -10.35 -10.36 2.71
C LYS A 427 -9.81 -9.18 1.89
N ILE A 428 -9.84 -9.22 0.56
CA ILE A 428 -9.27 -8.20 -0.32
C ILE A 428 -10.29 -7.11 -0.59
N LEU A 429 -9.95 -5.85 -0.26
CA LEU A 429 -10.67 -4.67 -0.72
C LEU A 429 -9.93 -4.05 -1.91
N LEU A 430 -10.69 -3.77 -2.97
CA LEU A 430 -10.16 -3.13 -4.16
C LEU A 430 -10.03 -1.62 -3.95
N GLY A 431 -8.82 -1.08 -4.08
CA GLY A 431 -8.54 0.35 -3.96
C GLY A 431 -9.06 1.14 -5.17
N VAL A 432 -9.68 2.27 -4.89
CA VAL A 432 -10.19 3.23 -5.88
C VAL A 432 -9.68 4.62 -5.53
N PRO A 433 -8.94 5.29 -6.44
CA PRO A 433 -8.47 6.64 -6.18
C PRO A 433 -9.61 7.66 -6.36
N THR A 434 -9.69 8.63 -5.46
CA THR A 434 -10.52 9.83 -5.61
C THR A 434 -9.69 11.03 -6.10
N TYR A 435 -8.68 10.74 -6.91
CA TYR A 435 -7.78 11.69 -7.54
C TYR A 435 -7.39 11.20 -8.94
N GLY A 436 -6.86 12.11 -9.74
CA GLY A 436 -6.27 11.83 -11.05
C GLY A 436 -4.78 12.12 -11.07
N ARG A 437 -4.10 11.50 -12.02
CA ARG A 437 -2.72 11.80 -12.36
C ARG A 437 -2.66 12.46 -13.72
N SER A 438 -2.05 13.67 -13.76
CA SER A 438 -1.94 14.49 -14.96
C SER A 438 -0.58 14.31 -15.64
N PHE A 439 -0.58 14.49 -16.95
CA PHE A 439 0.58 14.46 -17.84
C PHE A 439 0.42 15.60 -18.86
N GLU A 440 1.43 16.46 -18.95
CA GLU A 440 1.43 17.63 -19.81
C GLU A 440 2.21 17.41 -21.10
N SER A 441 1.96 18.27 -22.08
CA SER A 441 2.66 18.27 -23.37
C SER A 441 2.69 16.90 -24.06
N THR A 442 1.60 16.13 -23.94
CA THR A 442 1.46 14.80 -24.57
C THR A 442 0.57 14.86 -25.81
N SER A 443 0.68 13.87 -26.68
CA SER A 443 -0.23 13.64 -27.81
C SER A 443 -1.36 12.65 -27.50
N GLY A 444 -1.45 12.15 -26.28
CA GLY A 444 -2.52 11.26 -25.84
C GLY A 444 -2.06 10.09 -25.00
N LEU A 445 -2.91 9.08 -24.88
CA LEU A 445 -2.73 7.90 -24.05
C LEU A 445 -1.62 7.00 -24.61
N GLY A 446 -0.71 6.56 -23.72
CA GLY A 446 0.42 5.70 -24.08
C GLY A 446 1.56 6.41 -24.78
N GLN A 447 1.53 7.74 -24.87
CA GLN A 447 2.52 8.57 -25.55
C GLN A 447 3.50 9.20 -24.54
N ALA A 448 4.63 9.67 -25.06
CA ALA A 448 5.57 10.48 -24.27
C ALA A 448 4.89 11.78 -23.80
N TYR A 449 5.38 12.33 -22.71
CA TYR A 449 4.91 13.60 -22.13
C TYR A 449 6.08 14.40 -21.57
N ALA A 450 5.87 15.69 -21.31
CA ALA A 450 6.87 16.56 -20.71
C ALA A 450 6.24 17.43 -19.61
N GLY A 451 6.30 16.94 -18.38
CA GLY A 451 5.71 17.56 -17.19
C GLY A 451 4.44 16.88 -16.70
N VAL A 452 4.11 17.12 -15.44
CA VAL A 452 2.96 16.50 -14.75
C VAL A 452 2.02 17.50 -14.11
N GLY A 453 2.04 18.75 -14.55
CA GLY A 453 1.27 19.83 -13.94
C GLY A 453 1.90 20.41 -12.68
N ALA A 454 1.77 21.73 -12.55
CA ALA A 454 2.41 22.47 -11.45
C ALA A 454 1.75 22.26 -10.10
N GLU A 455 0.45 21.93 -10.05
CA GLU A 455 -0.28 21.71 -8.82
C GLU A 455 -0.11 20.27 -8.31
N GLY A 456 0.31 20.13 -7.04
CA GLY A 456 0.35 18.84 -6.35
C GLY A 456 1.23 17.76 -7.01
N GLY A 457 2.24 18.12 -7.82
CA GLY A 457 3.07 17.13 -8.52
C GLY A 457 2.28 16.25 -9.49
N GLY A 458 1.26 16.81 -10.14
CA GLY A 458 0.41 16.11 -11.09
C GLY A 458 -0.74 15.33 -10.45
N VAL A 459 -1.04 15.55 -9.16
CA VAL A 459 -2.18 14.93 -8.46
C VAL A 459 -3.32 15.94 -8.40
N LEU A 460 -4.47 15.59 -9.01
CA LEU A 460 -5.67 16.42 -9.08
C LEU A 460 -6.82 15.71 -8.38
N LEU A 461 -7.53 16.39 -7.46
CA LEU A 461 -8.69 15.79 -6.80
C LEU A 461 -9.79 15.47 -7.81
N TYR A 462 -10.39 14.27 -7.70
CA TYR A 462 -11.48 13.86 -8.61
C TYR A 462 -12.63 14.87 -8.68
N LYS A 463 -12.96 15.52 -7.55
CA LYS A 463 -14.04 16.52 -7.53
C LYS A 463 -13.82 17.71 -8.47
N THR A 464 -12.60 17.95 -8.92
CA THR A 464 -12.24 19.04 -9.86
C THR A 464 -12.08 18.56 -11.30
N LEU A 465 -12.30 17.27 -11.60
CA LEU A 465 -12.10 16.64 -12.92
C LEU A 465 -13.44 16.35 -13.62
N PRO A 466 -13.51 16.32 -14.98
CA PRO A 466 -12.45 16.77 -15.85
C PRO A 466 -12.20 18.27 -15.73
N ARG A 467 -11.00 18.72 -16.07
CA ARG A 467 -10.71 20.16 -16.15
C ARG A 467 -11.55 20.83 -17.24
N PRO A 468 -11.86 22.15 -17.11
CA PRO A 468 -12.55 22.90 -18.16
C PRO A 468 -11.80 22.78 -19.49
N GLY A 469 -12.53 22.47 -20.59
CA GLY A 469 -11.96 22.27 -21.92
C GLY A 469 -11.55 20.83 -22.23
N ALA A 470 -11.27 20.02 -21.23
CA ALA A 470 -10.88 18.62 -21.42
C ALA A 470 -12.08 17.72 -21.77
N ARG A 471 -11.88 16.83 -22.74
CA ARG A 471 -12.85 15.82 -23.15
C ARG A 471 -12.60 14.52 -22.41
N GLU A 472 -13.62 13.95 -21.77
CA GLU A 472 -13.56 12.62 -21.16
C GLU A 472 -13.64 11.51 -22.23
N LEU A 473 -12.76 10.53 -22.14
CA LEU A 473 -12.59 9.41 -23.05
C LEU A 473 -12.65 8.10 -22.26
N TRP A 474 -12.79 6.98 -22.96
CA TRP A 474 -12.95 5.67 -22.35
C TRP A 474 -12.15 4.60 -23.10
N ASP A 475 -11.33 3.83 -22.36
CA ASP A 475 -10.69 2.63 -22.86
C ASP A 475 -11.57 1.41 -22.54
N GLU A 476 -12.14 0.83 -23.60
CA GLU A 476 -13.08 -0.28 -23.46
C GLU A 476 -12.40 -1.58 -22.99
N ASP A 477 -11.13 -1.79 -23.32
CA ASP A 477 -10.38 -2.97 -22.87
C ASP A 477 -9.98 -2.82 -21.41
N ALA A 478 -9.37 -1.70 -21.06
CA ALA A 478 -8.89 -1.39 -19.71
C ALA A 478 -10.03 -1.15 -18.69
N LYS A 479 -11.25 -0.83 -19.17
CA LYS A 479 -12.38 -0.34 -18.35
C LYS A 479 -11.99 0.89 -17.53
N ALA A 480 -11.23 1.77 -18.14
CA ALA A 480 -10.67 2.97 -17.51
C ALA A 480 -10.99 4.25 -18.29
N PRO A 481 -11.39 5.33 -17.60
CA PRO A 481 -11.55 6.65 -18.19
C PRO A 481 -10.25 7.44 -18.15
N TRP A 482 -10.20 8.47 -18.94
CA TRP A 482 -9.18 9.51 -18.93
C TRP A 482 -9.74 10.75 -19.61
N SER A 483 -9.20 11.93 -19.31
CA SER A 483 -9.54 13.16 -20.03
C SER A 483 -8.34 13.69 -20.79
N TYR A 484 -8.62 14.42 -21.90
CA TYR A 484 -7.62 15.03 -22.73
C TYR A 484 -8.09 16.39 -23.23
N ASP A 485 -7.25 17.39 -23.08
CA ASP A 485 -7.43 18.72 -23.68
C ASP A 485 -6.46 18.90 -24.85
N ASN A 486 -6.99 19.05 -26.06
CA ASN A 486 -6.21 19.25 -27.27
C ASN A 486 -5.45 20.59 -27.28
N THR A 487 -5.92 21.60 -26.54
CA THR A 487 -5.33 22.95 -26.51
C THR A 487 -4.13 22.98 -25.59
N THR A 488 -4.29 22.50 -24.34
CA THR A 488 -3.21 22.45 -23.36
C THR A 488 -2.34 21.21 -23.52
N ARG A 489 -2.82 20.21 -24.27
CA ARG A 489 -2.19 18.90 -24.43
C ARG A 489 -1.96 18.19 -23.09
N GLU A 490 -2.92 18.39 -22.16
CA GLU A 490 -2.95 17.73 -20.86
C GLU A 490 -3.81 16.46 -20.93
N LEU A 491 -3.27 15.36 -20.43
CA LEU A 491 -3.98 14.12 -20.17
C LEU A 491 -4.11 13.91 -18.67
N VAL A 492 -5.30 13.55 -18.18
CA VAL A 492 -5.51 13.15 -16.79
C VAL A 492 -6.15 11.76 -16.74
N SER A 493 -5.51 10.82 -16.04
CA SER A 493 -6.08 9.50 -15.74
C SER A 493 -6.73 9.53 -14.36
N TYR A 494 -8.00 9.14 -14.26
CA TYR A 494 -8.79 9.14 -13.02
C TYR A 494 -9.97 8.19 -13.10
N ASP A 495 -10.64 7.91 -11.98
CA ASP A 495 -11.88 7.12 -11.96
C ASP A 495 -13.14 7.98 -12.10
N THR A 496 -14.19 7.39 -12.64
CA THR A 496 -15.53 7.98 -12.78
C THR A 496 -16.60 7.03 -12.22
N PRO A 497 -17.86 7.45 -12.08
CA PRO A 497 -18.94 6.53 -11.73
C PRO A 497 -19.04 5.34 -12.67
N ARG A 498 -18.74 5.53 -13.98
CA ARG A 498 -18.73 4.44 -14.96
C ARG A 498 -17.66 3.38 -14.62
N SER A 499 -16.40 3.77 -14.40
CA SER A 499 -15.33 2.85 -14.05
C SER A 499 -15.58 2.18 -12.69
N THR A 500 -16.07 2.95 -11.72
CA THR A 500 -16.46 2.45 -10.39
C THR A 500 -17.53 1.38 -10.47
N LEU A 501 -18.52 1.52 -11.36
CA LEU A 501 -19.53 0.49 -11.62
C LEU A 501 -18.91 -0.81 -12.16
N PHE A 502 -17.92 -0.71 -13.08
CA PHE A 502 -17.19 -1.90 -13.56
C PHE A 502 -16.35 -2.52 -12.44
N LYS A 503 -15.70 -1.73 -11.60
CA LYS A 503 -14.95 -2.19 -10.42
C LYS A 503 -15.88 -2.89 -9.41
N ALA A 504 -17.07 -2.36 -9.13
CA ALA A 504 -18.04 -2.99 -8.26
C ALA A 504 -18.53 -4.36 -8.81
N ARG A 505 -18.80 -4.43 -10.11
CA ARG A 505 -19.13 -5.72 -10.78
C ARG A 505 -17.97 -6.70 -10.70
N TYR A 506 -16.73 -6.23 -10.79
CA TYR A 506 -15.54 -7.06 -10.63
C TYR A 506 -15.43 -7.59 -9.19
N VAL A 507 -15.58 -6.75 -8.17
CA VAL A 507 -15.63 -7.13 -6.75
C VAL A 507 -16.64 -8.27 -6.53
N ARG A 508 -17.86 -8.10 -7.03
CA ARG A 508 -18.90 -9.13 -6.89
C ARG A 508 -18.56 -10.43 -7.61
N ARG A 509 -18.09 -10.35 -8.87
CA ARG A 509 -17.73 -11.53 -9.68
C ARG A 509 -16.58 -12.32 -9.08
N LYS A 510 -15.55 -11.61 -8.55
CA LYS A 510 -14.39 -12.21 -7.91
C LYS A 510 -14.63 -12.58 -6.44
N ARG A 511 -15.79 -12.23 -5.89
CA ARG A 511 -16.14 -12.41 -4.47
C ARG A 511 -15.14 -11.75 -3.53
N LEU A 512 -14.60 -10.58 -3.93
CA LEU A 512 -13.73 -9.79 -3.07
C LEU A 512 -14.50 -9.27 -1.85
N GLY A 513 -13.78 -8.86 -0.82
CA GLY A 513 -14.37 -8.34 0.42
C GLY A 513 -15.12 -7.03 0.25
N GLY A 514 -14.80 -6.26 -0.80
CA GLY A 514 -15.39 -4.95 -1.06
C GLY A 514 -14.43 -4.01 -1.78
N ALA A 515 -14.52 -2.73 -1.44
CA ALA A 515 -13.63 -1.69 -1.97
C ALA A 515 -13.24 -0.69 -0.87
N PHE A 516 -12.16 0.05 -1.13
CA PHE A 516 -11.79 1.22 -0.32
C PHE A 516 -11.34 2.38 -1.22
N PHE A 517 -11.34 3.60 -0.65
CA PHE A 517 -11.03 4.83 -1.37
C PHE A 517 -9.86 5.58 -0.71
N TRP A 518 -8.93 6.06 -1.52
CA TRP A 518 -7.91 7.03 -1.15
C TRP A 518 -8.22 8.34 -1.87
N GLU A 519 -8.65 9.41 -1.25
CA GLU A 519 -9.07 9.63 0.11
C GLU A 519 -10.36 10.50 0.14
N ALA A 520 -10.99 10.66 1.29
CA ALA A 520 -12.31 11.24 1.44
C ALA A 520 -12.50 12.63 0.82
N ARG A 521 -11.49 13.51 0.94
CA ARG A 521 -11.54 14.89 0.44
C ARG A 521 -11.67 14.98 -1.08
N GLY A 522 -11.23 13.94 -1.81
CA GLY A 522 -11.20 13.95 -3.26
C GLY A 522 -12.53 13.61 -3.91
N ASP A 523 -13.45 12.93 -3.22
CA ASP A 523 -14.71 12.48 -3.80
C ASP A 523 -15.71 13.63 -4.01
N ARG A 524 -16.72 13.38 -4.82
CA ARG A 524 -17.89 14.26 -5.07
C ARG A 524 -19.07 13.87 -4.19
N ALA A 525 -20.04 14.75 -4.08
CA ALA A 525 -21.30 14.45 -3.43
C ALA A 525 -22.35 13.89 -4.42
N GLY A 526 -23.36 13.21 -3.90
CA GLY A 526 -24.55 12.78 -4.63
C GLY A 526 -24.30 11.71 -5.69
N ALA A 527 -24.91 11.87 -6.88
CA ALA A 527 -24.83 10.87 -7.95
C ALA A 527 -23.44 10.76 -8.60
N ALA A 528 -22.62 11.78 -8.48
CA ALA A 528 -21.27 11.80 -9.01
C ALA A 528 -20.23 11.22 -8.04
N SER A 529 -20.61 10.86 -6.80
CA SER A 529 -19.72 10.24 -5.82
C SER A 529 -19.32 8.82 -6.25
N LEU A 530 -18.02 8.53 -6.20
CA LEU A 530 -17.48 7.19 -6.43
C LEU A 530 -17.85 6.27 -5.27
N VAL A 531 -17.77 6.76 -4.04
CA VAL A 531 -18.15 6.04 -2.81
C VAL A 531 -19.61 5.60 -2.86
N ASN A 532 -20.51 6.52 -3.22
CA ASN A 532 -21.94 6.26 -3.33
C ASN A 532 -22.26 5.27 -4.48
N THR A 533 -21.56 5.42 -5.62
CA THR A 533 -21.69 4.50 -6.76
C THR A 533 -21.26 3.09 -6.38
N MET A 534 -20.15 2.94 -5.65
CA MET A 534 -19.66 1.64 -5.17
C MET A 534 -20.66 1.02 -4.21
N SER A 535 -21.08 1.75 -3.17
CA SER A 535 -22.04 1.30 -2.16
C SER A 535 -23.32 0.73 -2.80
N LYS A 536 -23.97 1.55 -3.66
CA LYS A 536 -25.19 1.14 -4.37
C LYS A 536 -24.98 -0.08 -5.27
N SER A 537 -23.82 -0.17 -5.91
CA SER A 537 -23.53 -1.27 -6.85
C SER A 537 -23.16 -2.57 -6.14
N LEU A 538 -22.57 -2.51 -4.95
CA LEU A 538 -22.31 -3.67 -4.09
C LEU A 538 -23.62 -4.21 -3.48
N GLY A 539 -24.55 -3.32 -3.13
CA GLY A 539 -25.85 -3.63 -2.56
C GLY A 539 -25.79 -3.86 -1.06
N TRP A 540 -25.68 -5.12 -0.62
CA TRP A 540 -25.65 -5.44 0.81
C TRP A 540 -24.28 -5.18 1.43
N LEU A 541 -24.18 -4.11 2.23
CA LEU A 541 -22.98 -3.75 2.96
C LEU A 541 -22.87 -4.52 4.29
N ASP A 542 -21.63 -4.58 4.82
CA ASP A 542 -21.30 -5.27 6.08
C ASP A 542 -22.13 -4.77 7.26
N GLN A 543 -22.90 -5.69 7.87
CA GLN A 543 -23.78 -5.42 8.99
C GLN A 543 -23.18 -5.82 10.34
N SER A 544 -21.93 -6.24 10.39
CA SER A 544 -21.29 -6.57 11.67
C SER A 544 -21.16 -5.33 12.56
N PRO A 545 -21.44 -5.44 13.87
CA PRO A 545 -21.47 -4.27 14.75
C PRO A 545 -20.06 -3.76 15.10
N ASN A 546 -19.95 -2.46 15.30
CA ASN A 546 -18.77 -1.83 15.89
C ASN A 546 -18.74 -1.98 17.43
N HIS A 547 -17.60 -1.66 18.02
CA HIS A 547 -17.42 -1.61 19.48
C HIS A 547 -17.51 -0.17 19.99
N LEU A 548 -18.17 0.05 21.16
CA LEU A 548 -18.33 1.38 21.77
C LEU A 548 -17.91 1.45 23.24
N TRP A 549 -17.45 0.35 23.83
CA TRP A 549 -17.10 0.32 25.23
C TRP A 549 -15.59 0.28 25.44
N TYR A 550 -15.01 1.40 25.89
CA TYR A 550 -13.58 1.58 26.09
C TYR A 550 -13.28 2.10 27.50
N PRO A 551 -13.43 1.25 28.54
CA PRO A 551 -13.29 1.69 29.94
C PRO A 551 -11.87 2.13 30.29
N MET A 552 -10.88 1.75 29.46
CA MET A 552 -9.47 2.08 29.66
C MET A 552 -9.01 3.33 28.90
N SER A 553 -9.89 3.97 28.13
CA SER A 553 -9.55 5.21 27.43
C SER A 553 -9.08 6.28 28.40
N GLN A 554 -8.00 7.00 28.07
CA GLN A 554 -7.57 8.16 28.83
C GLN A 554 -8.59 9.31 28.78
N TYR A 555 -9.47 9.32 27.76
CA TYR A 555 -10.47 10.37 27.57
C TYR A 555 -11.80 10.02 28.27
N ASP A 556 -12.21 10.89 29.19
CA ASP A 556 -13.37 10.68 30.03
C ASP A 556 -14.68 10.51 29.25
N ASN A 557 -14.85 11.28 28.16
CA ASN A 557 -16.06 11.18 27.33
C ASN A 557 -16.10 9.86 26.55
N ILE A 558 -14.98 9.35 26.06
CA ILE A 558 -14.91 8.04 25.39
C ILE A 558 -15.16 6.93 26.40
N ARG A 559 -14.49 6.97 27.56
CA ARG A 559 -14.66 6.00 28.63
C ARG A 559 -16.12 5.87 29.10
N ARG A 560 -16.87 6.98 29.08
CA ARG A 560 -18.29 7.03 29.42
C ARG A 560 -19.25 6.80 28.25
N GLY A 561 -18.74 6.35 27.08
CA GLY A 561 -19.55 6.11 25.87
C GLY A 561 -20.08 7.37 25.21
N MET A 562 -19.36 8.50 25.33
CA MET A 562 -19.69 9.80 24.76
C MET A 562 -21.11 10.25 25.19
N PRO A 563 -21.38 10.54 26.47
CA PRO A 563 -22.66 11.01 26.91
C PRO A 563 -22.96 12.42 26.38
N GLY A 564 -24.20 12.68 26.11
CA GLY A 564 -24.68 13.94 25.55
C GLY A 564 -24.92 13.88 24.03
N PRO A 565 -25.62 14.90 23.48
CA PRO A 565 -25.95 14.94 22.05
C PRO A 565 -24.75 15.05 21.16
#